data_1e22686f2050219e5e6245de51dcd6fd
#
_entry.id   1e22686f2050219e5e6245de51dcd6fd
#
_cell.length_a   1.000
_cell.length_b   1.000
_cell.length_c   1.000
_cell.angle_alpha   90.00
_cell.angle_beta   90.00
_cell.angle_gamma   90.00
#
_symmetry.space_group_name_H-M   'P 1'
#
loop_
_entity.id
_entity.type
_entity.pdbx_description
1 polymer ?
#
loop_
_entity_poly.entity_id
_entity_poly.type
_entity_poly.pdbx_seq_one_letter_code
_entity_poly.pdbx_strand_id
1 'polypeptide(L)'
;MLWLSYFLFLFGSRRKSNLAIDRRGFIRISSVAALAIAGAGIGKLFPKEKKAAVAAGPIKIIKVSDFAIGKTHNFTSKSGTPAVLFKTKTGVYAYSAVCTHEGCTVAYNSASKNLQCGCHGAVFDPENGGKALTGPTNKPLPKVKVAVEGAWIVEA
;
A
#
# COMPACT_ATOMS: atom_id res chain seq x y z
N MET A 1 -17.47 58.32 15.05
CA MET A 1 -18.87 57.87 15.09
C MET A 1 -19.29 57.64 13.66
N LEU A 2 -19.98 56.52 13.32
CA LEU A 2 -20.45 56.12 11.98
C LEU A 2 -19.43 55.48 11.04
N TRP A 3 -19.00 54.26 11.35
CA TRP A 3 -18.44 53.34 10.35
C TRP A 3 -18.56 51.89 10.85
N LEU A 4 -19.75 51.45 11.26
CA LEU A 4 -19.99 50.08 11.76
C LEU A 4 -21.34 49.53 11.27
N SER A 5 -21.67 49.65 9.99
CA SER A 5 -22.96 49.13 9.51
C SER A 5 -22.97 48.65 8.04
N TYR A 6 -21.84 48.22 7.49
CA TYR A 6 -21.80 47.74 6.09
C TYR A 6 -21.14 46.37 5.88
N PHE A 7 -20.96 45.56 6.91
CA PHE A 7 -20.28 44.24 6.74
C PHE A 7 -21.16 43.01 7.03
N LEU A 8 -22.48 43.15 7.02
CA LEU A 8 -23.41 42.07 7.43
C LEU A 8 -24.38 41.61 6.35
N PHE A 9 -24.02 41.70 5.05
CA PHE A 9 -24.98 41.31 3.99
C PHE A 9 -24.41 40.46 2.85
N LEU A 10 -23.30 39.73 3.03
CA LEU A 10 -22.75 38.83 1.99
C LEU A 10 -22.42 37.42 2.50
N PHE A 11 -23.13 36.89 3.47
CA PHE A 11 -23.11 35.47 3.72
C PHE A 11 -24.39 34.81 3.19
N GLY A 12 -24.43 34.68 1.88
CA GLY A 12 -25.42 33.87 1.18
C GLY A 12 -25.39 32.43 1.65
N SER A 13 -26.48 32.00 2.23
CA SER A 13 -26.83 30.65 2.64
C SER A 13 -26.49 29.62 1.56
N ARG A 14 -25.42 28.82 1.77
CA ARG A 14 -25.20 27.59 1.00
C ARG A 14 -26.23 26.55 1.42
N ARG A 15 -27.26 26.44 0.64
CA ARG A 15 -28.24 25.36 0.69
C ARG A 15 -27.50 24.02 0.41
N LYS A 16 -27.26 23.24 1.43
CA LYS A 16 -26.79 21.86 1.31
C LYS A 16 -27.92 21.04 0.69
N SER A 17 -27.82 20.70 -0.58
CA SER A 17 -28.66 19.70 -1.21
C SER A 17 -28.21 18.33 -0.75
N ASN A 18 -28.86 17.78 0.27
CA ASN A 18 -28.77 16.38 0.64
C ASN A 18 -29.47 15.57 -0.44
N LEU A 19 -28.73 15.04 -1.40
CA LEU A 19 -29.22 14.02 -2.31
C LEU A 19 -29.26 12.69 -1.52
N ALA A 20 -30.32 12.47 -0.78
CA ALA A 20 -30.64 11.14 -0.24
C ALA A 20 -31.10 10.28 -1.43
N ILE A 21 -30.24 9.41 -1.91
CA ILE A 21 -30.63 8.36 -2.86
C ILE A 21 -31.47 7.34 -2.09
N ASP A 22 -32.77 7.43 -2.24
CA ASP A 22 -33.72 6.47 -1.66
C ASP A 22 -33.52 5.09 -2.30
N ARG A 23 -33.36 4.06 -1.46
CA ARG A 23 -33.20 2.65 -1.86
C ARG A 23 -34.31 2.11 -2.77
N ARG A 24 -35.43 2.79 -2.84
CA ARG A 24 -36.55 2.45 -3.74
C ARG A 24 -36.40 2.98 -5.16
N GLY A 25 -35.54 3.96 -5.41
CA GLY A 25 -35.25 4.51 -6.73
C GLY A 25 -34.30 3.64 -7.56
N PHE A 26 -33.50 2.76 -6.92
CA PHE A 26 -32.52 1.94 -7.62
C PHE A 26 -33.11 0.73 -8.35
N ILE A 27 -34.35 0.33 -8.01
CA ILE A 27 -34.99 -0.89 -8.57
C ILE A 27 -35.79 -0.60 -9.86
N ARG A 28 -36.00 0.66 -10.25
CA ARG A 28 -36.86 1.00 -11.38
C ARG A 28 -36.14 1.25 -12.71
N ILE A 29 -34.81 1.13 -12.80
CA ILE A 29 -34.04 1.33 -14.04
C ILE A 29 -33.64 -0.01 -14.71
N SER A 30 -34.02 -1.16 -14.13
CA SER A 30 -33.64 -2.47 -14.66
C SER A 30 -34.70 -3.17 -15.52
N SER A 31 -35.66 -2.46 -16.07
CA SER A 31 -36.74 -3.09 -16.83
C SER A 31 -37.02 -2.38 -18.14
N VAL A 32 -36.07 -2.28 -19.06
CA VAL A 32 -36.34 -2.19 -20.52
C VAL A 32 -35.08 -2.57 -21.27
N ALA A 33 -35.09 -3.70 -21.86
CA ALA A 33 -34.52 -4.15 -23.13
C ALA A 33 -34.05 -5.61 -23.07
N ALA A 34 -35.00 -6.51 -22.86
CA ALA A 34 -34.83 -7.85 -23.38
C ALA A 34 -35.28 -7.82 -24.84
N LEU A 35 -34.41 -7.48 -25.75
CA LEU A 35 -34.57 -7.79 -27.17
C LEU A 35 -33.75 -9.02 -27.47
N ALA A 36 -34.46 -10.12 -27.72
CA ALA A 36 -33.92 -11.35 -28.23
C ALA A 36 -33.23 -11.10 -29.58
N ILE A 37 -31.92 -11.31 -29.67
CA ILE A 37 -31.23 -11.55 -30.92
C ILE A 37 -30.72 -12.98 -30.86
N ALA A 38 -31.47 -13.87 -31.50
CA ALA A 38 -31.09 -15.22 -31.79
C ALA A 38 -29.96 -15.20 -32.84
N GLY A 39 -28.90 -15.92 -32.56
CA GLY A 39 -28.07 -16.54 -33.61
C GLY A 39 -26.89 -15.76 -34.14
N ALA A 40 -25.77 -16.42 -33.99
CA ALA A 40 -24.51 -16.25 -34.73
C ALA A 40 -23.45 -15.33 -34.12
N GLY A 41 -22.52 -15.94 -33.36
CA GLY A 41 -21.09 -15.60 -33.58
C GLY A 41 -20.55 -14.32 -32.98
N ILE A 42 -20.94 -13.86 -31.78
CA ILE A 42 -20.28 -12.69 -31.16
C ILE A 42 -19.23 -13.10 -30.13
N GLY A 43 -18.50 -14.16 -30.41
CA GLY A 43 -17.39 -14.62 -29.58
C GLY A 43 -16.07 -13.85 -29.73
N LYS A 44 -16.00 -12.78 -30.54
CA LYS A 44 -14.73 -12.09 -30.88
C LYS A 44 -14.74 -10.57 -30.73
N LEU A 45 -15.74 -9.97 -30.08
CA LEU A 45 -15.86 -8.50 -30.00
C LEU A 45 -15.55 -7.88 -28.66
N PHE A 46 -15.12 -8.68 -27.68
CA PHE A 46 -14.50 -8.12 -26.49
C PHE A 46 -12.98 -8.27 -26.65
N PRO A 47 -12.23 -7.21 -26.95
CA PRO A 47 -10.79 -7.27 -26.80
C PRO A 47 -10.56 -7.62 -25.32
N LYS A 48 -9.97 -8.81 -25.06
CA LYS A 48 -9.33 -9.07 -23.79
C LYS A 48 -8.38 -7.91 -23.59
N GLU A 49 -8.74 -6.97 -22.75
CA GLU A 49 -7.78 -6.00 -22.23
C GLU A 49 -6.66 -6.83 -21.61
N LYS A 50 -5.61 -7.02 -22.38
CA LYS A 50 -4.32 -7.40 -21.84
C LYS A 50 -4.03 -6.25 -20.88
N LYS A 51 -4.25 -6.47 -19.59
CA LYS A 51 -3.68 -5.66 -18.54
C LYS A 51 -2.21 -5.54 -18.92
N ALA A 52 -1.86 -4.41 -19.54
CA ALA A 52 -0.48 -4.12 -19.87
C ALA A 52 0.21 -4.17 -18.51
N ALA A 53 1.01 -5.21 -18.29
CA ALA A 53 2.00 -5.21 -17.24
C ALA A 53 2.90 -4.03 -17.63
N VAL A 54 2.61 -2.87 -17.08
CA VAL A 54 3.54 -1.76 -17.07
C VAL A 54 4.77 -2.38 -16.42
N ALA A 55 5.80 -2.58 -17.21
CA ALA A 55 7.12 -2.90 -16.71
C ALA A 55 7.54 -1.66 -15.91
N ALA A 56 7.05 -1.60 -14.68
CA ALA A 56 7.39 -0.54 -13.75
C ALA A 56 8.88 -0.73 -13.50
N GLY A 57 9.68 0.19 -13.98
CA GLY A 57 11.10 0.27 -13.68
C GLY A 57 11.32 0.20 -12.17
N PRO A 58 12.57 0.13 -11.71
CA PRO A 58 12.88 0.03 -10.29
C PRO A 58 12.22 1.20 -9.52
N ILE A 59 11.47 0.87 -8.46
CA ILE A 59 10.85 1.90 -7.61
C ILE A 59 11.92 2.48 -6.70
N LYS A 60 12.15 3.78 -6.80
CA LYS A 60 13.05 4.51 -5.90
C LYS A 60 12.42 4.60 -4.50
N ILE A 61 13.12 4.07 -3.50
CA ILE A 61 12.64 4.05 -2.11
C ILE A 61 13.19 5.26 -1.35
N ILE A 62 14.51 5.37 -1.23
CA ILE A 62 15.18 6.45 -0.48
C ILE A 62 16.57 6.70 -1.07
N LYS A 63 17.10 7.91 -0.90
CA LYS A 63 18.48 8.22 -1.29
C LYS A 63 19.46 7.54 -0.32
N VAL A 64 20.55 7.03 -0.86
CA VAL A 64 21.63 6.41 -0.06
C VAL A 64 22.22 7.38 0.95
N SER A 65 22.36 8.68 0.58
CA SER A 65 22.85 9.75 1.45
C SER A 65 22.01 9.97 2.69
N ASP A 66 20.70 9.77 2.58
CA ASP A 66 19.74 10.08 3.62
C ASP A 66 19.46 8.87 4.54
N PHE A 67 20.13 7.74 4.24
CA PHE A 67 19.89 6.47 4.91
C PHE A 67 21.14 5.94 5.63
N ALA A 68 21.27 6.31 6.90
CA ALA A 68 22.39 5.92 7.76
C ALA A 68 22.24 4.49 8.32
N ILE A 69 23.35 3.89 8.76
CA ILE A 69 23.37 2.60 9.47
C ILE A 69 22.53 2.70 10.75
N GLY A 70 21.69 1.67 11.01
CA GLY A 70 20.78 1.59 12.14
C GLY A 70 19.46 2.35 11.94
N LYS A 71 19.29 3.08 10.85
CA LYS A 71 18.02 3.71 10.49
C LYS A 71 17.10 2.72 9.78
N THR A 72 15.80 2.93 9.95
CA THR A 72 14.74 2.21 9.26
C THR A 72 13.93 3.15 8.39
N HIS A 73 13.36 2.63 7.32
CA HIS A 73 12.44 3.34 6.45
C HIS A 73 11.29 2.41 6.04
N ASN A 74 10.07 2.82 6.35
CA ASN A 74 8.88 2.06 5.96
C ASN A 74 8.43 2.53 4.56
N PHE A 75 8.07 1.58 3.71
CA PHE A 75 7.59 1.86 2.36
C PHE A 75 6.54 0.84 1.93
N THR A 76 5.87 1.10 0.83
CA THR A 76 4.97 0.15 0.19
C THR A 76 5.70 -0.49 -0.98
N SER A 77 5.80 -1.83 -0.98
CA SER A 77 6.45 -2.58 -2.04
C SER A 77 5.67 -2.54 -3.36
N LYS A 78 6.28 -2.96 -4.46
CA LYS A 78 5.62 -3.13 -5.78
C LYS A 78 4.35 -3.97 -5.71
N SER A 79 4.31 -4.92 -4.77
CA SER A 79 3.14 -5.77 -4.55
C SER A 79 2.01 -5.09 -3.75
N GLY A 80 2.20 -3.85 -3.30
CA GLY A 80 1.26 -3.15 -2.42
C GLY A 80 1.36 -3.55 -0.94
N THR A 81 2.34 -4.37 -0.58
CA THR A 81 2.52 -4.84 0.80
C THR A 81 3.38 -3.86 1.60
N PRO A 82 3.01 -3.53 2.84
CA PRO A 82 3.89 -2.77 3.74
C PRO A 82 5.23 -3.48 3.92
N ALA A 83 6.32 -2.72 3.83
CA ALA A 83 7.68 -3.23 3.95
C ALA A 83 8.54 -2.31 4.81
N VAL A 84 9.57 -2.90 5.44
CA VAL A 84 10.56 -2.20 6.23
C VAL A 84 11.94 -2.37 5.60
N LEU A 85 12.59 -1.25 5.31
CA LEU A 85 13.97 -1.15 4.86
C LEU A 85 14.85 -0.79 6.07
N PHE A 86 16.01 -1.41 6.19
CA PHE A 86 17.01 -1.06 7.21
C PHE A 86 18.42 -1.28 6.68
N LYS A 87 19.37 -0.56 7.28
CA LYS A 87 20.77 -0.60 6.89
C LYS A 87 21.62 -1.08 8.07
N THR A 88 22.41 -2.11 7.83
CA THR A 88 23.40 -2.63 8.77
C THR A 88 24.80 -2.34 8.25
N LYS A 89 25.81 -2.79 8.99
CA LYS A 89 27.21 -2.76 8.53
C LYS A 89 27.45 -3.69 7.34
N THR A 90 26.67 -4.77 7.23
CA THR A 90 26.78 -5.80 6.20
C THR A 90 26.01 -5.46 4.91
N GLY A 91 25.03 -4.56 4.97
CA GLY A 91 24.28 -4.18 3.78
C GLY A 91 22.94 -3.50 4.04
N VAL A 92 22.16 -3.41 2.97
CA VAL A 92 20.78 -2.91 2.97
C VAL A 92 19.84 -4.07 2.76
N TYR A 93 18.84 -4.16 3.61
CA TYR A 93 17.87 -5.25 3.63
C TYR A 93 16.45 -4.69 3.67
N ALA A 94 15.54 -5.40 3.04
CA ALA A 94 14.11 -5.11 3.15
C ALA A 94 13.28 -6.40 3.29
N TYR A 95 12.27 -6.32 4.13
CA TYR A 95 11.34 -7.42 4.38
C TYR A 95 9.91 -6.88 4.43
N SER A 96 8.94 -7.77 4.21
CA SER A 96 7.56 -7.47 4.51
C SER A 96 7.42 -7.05 5.97
N ALA A 97 6.70 -5.97 6.21
CA ALA A 97 6.35 -5.53 7.57
C ALA A 97 5.10 -6.25 8.09
N VAL A 98 4.66 -7.31 7.42
CA VAL A 98 3.49 -8.13 7.80
C VAL A 98 3.97 -9.42 8.42
N CYS A 99 3.66 -9.64 9.70
CA CYS A 99 4.06 -10.82 10.46
C CYS A 99 3.42 -12.09 9.87
N THR A 100 4.24 -13.14 9.72
CA THR A 100 3.80 -14.43 9.15
C THR A 100 2.93 -15.27 10.09
N HIS A 101 2.69 -14.83 11.34
CA HIS A 101 1.73 -15.43 12.25
C HIS A 101 0.32 -14.95 11.95
N GLU A 102 -0.01 -13.70 12.29
CA GLU A 102 -1.37 -13.13 12.17
C GLU A 102 -1.39 -11.74 11.51
N GLY A 103 -0.39 -11.39 10.72
CA GLY A 103 -0.40 -10.17 9.93
C GLY A 103 -0.13 -8.87 10.69
N CYS A 104 0.21 -8.92 11.98
CA CYS A 104 0.60 -7.73 12.75
C CYS A 104 1.84 -7.07 12.17
N THR A 105 2.03 -5.78 12.47
CA THR A 105 3.19 -5.03 11.99
C THR A 105 4.49 -5.52 12.62
N VAL A 106 5.48 -5.77 11.77
CA VAL A 106 6.85 -6.08 12.17
C VAL A 106 7.72 -4.84 12.00
N ALA A 107 8.57 -4.58 13.00
CA ALA A 107 9.54 -3.49 12.99
C ALA A 107 10.95 -4.00 13.23
N TYR A 108 11.95 -3.27 12.71
CA TYR A 108 13.36 -3.54 12.99
C TYR A 108 13.76 -2.91 14.32
N ASN A 109 14.32 -3.73 15.21
CA ASN A 109 14.91 -3.28 16.47
C ASN A 109 16.43 -3.18 16.31
N SER A 110 16.96 -1.96 16.33
CA SER A 110 18.38 -1.69 16.13
C SER A 110 19.28 -2.17 17.29
N ALA A 111 18.72 -2.27 18.51
CA ALA A 111 19.47 -2.75 19.67
C ALA A 111 19.69 -4.25 19.60
N SER A 112 18.66 -5.04 19.32
CA SER A 112 18.76 -6.49 19.15
C SER A 112 19.17 -6.93 17.74
N LYS A 113 19.16 -5.98 16.76
CA LYS A 113 19.42 -6.21 15.33
C LYS A 113 18.47 -7.22 14.67
N ASN A 114 17.27 -7.38 15.22
CA ASN A 114 16.26 -8.31 14.77
C ASN A 114 15.00 -7.60 14.29
N LEU A 115 14.20 -8.28 13.49
CA LEU A 115 12.83 -7.87 13.16
C LEU A 115 11.89 -8.46 14.21
N GLN A 116 11.04 -7.62 14.79
CA GLN A 116 10.18 -8.00 15.91
C GLN A 116 8.72 -7.67 15.64
N CYS A 117 7.84 -8.58 16.01
CA CYS A 117 6.40 -8.39 16.01
C CYS A 117 5.90 -8.23 17.44
N GLY A 118 5.32 -7.07 17.76
CA GLY A 118 4.87 -6.76 19.12
C GLY A 118 3.60 -7.48 19.58
N CYS A 119 2.82 -8.10 18.66
CA CYS A 119 1.56 -8.76 19.03
C CYS A 119 1.78 -10.03 19.86
N HIS A 120 2.63 -10.94 19.37
CA HIS A 120 2.83 -12.25 19.99
C HIS A 120 4.32 -12.60 20.14
N GLY A 121 5.20 -11.59 20.09
CA GLY A 121 6.62 -11.77 20.36
C GLY A 121 7.40 -12.55 19.29
N ALA A 122 6.91 -12.63 18.06
CA ALA A 122 7.67 -13.25 16.99
C ALA A 122 8.92 -12.42 16.67
N VAL A 123 10.07 -13.09 16.56
CA VAL A 123 11.38 -12.49 16.25
C VAL A 123 11.95 -13.17 15.03
N PHE A 124 12.51 -12.38 14.11
CA PHE A 124 13.06 -12.86 12.86
C PHE A 124 14.49 -12.35 12.66
N ASP A 125 15.33 -13.18 12.07
CA ASP A 125 16.71 -12.85 11.73
C ASP A 125 16.79 -12.19 10.35
N PRO A 126 17.10 -10.89 10.29
CA PRO A 126 17.16 -10.19 9.01
C PRO A 126 18.39 -10.52 8.17
N GLU A 127 19.47 -10.98 8.80
CA GLU A 127 20.71 -11.33 8.08
C GLU A 127 20.67 -12.77 7.55
N ASN A 128 19.77 -13.60 8.10
CA ASN A 128 19.58 -14.99 7.69
C ASN A 128 18.21 -15.19 7.00
N GLY A 129 17.94 -14.40 5.97
CA GLY A 129 16.77 -14.57 5.11
C GLY A 129 15.40 -14.32 5.77
N GLY A 130 15.36 -13.63 6.90
CA GLY A 130 14.11 -13.41 7.63
C GLY A 130 13.63 -14.63 8.42
N LYS A 131 14.51 -15.59 8.72
CA LYS A 131 14.19 -16.81 9.47
C LYS A 131 13.57 -16.45 10.82
N ALA A 132 12.49 -17.15 11.20
CA ALA A 132 11.91 -17.03 12.53
C ALA A 132 12.87 -17.61 13.57
N LEU A 133 13.20 -16.82 14.59
CA LEU A 133 14.06 -17.21 15.72
C LEU A 133 13.24 -17.67 16.92
N THR A 134 12.18 -16.92 17.23
CA THR A 134 11.26 -17.23 18.36
C THR A 134 9.85 -16.78 18.01
N GLY A 135 8.89 -17.24 18.78
CA GLY A 135 7.49 -16.89 18.67
C GLY A 135 6.61 -17.98 18.07
N PRO A 136 5.33 -17.67 17.81
CA PRO A 136 4.33 -18.68 17.45
C PRO A 136 4.39 -19.10 15.98
N THR A 137 5.30 -18.55 15.17
CA THR A 137 5.47 -18.92 13.76
C THR A 137 6.87 -19.43 13.48
N ASN A 138 6.99 -20.40 12.58
CA ASN A 138 8.26 -20.87 12.02
C ASN A 138 8.47 -20.42 10.56
N LYS A 139 7.51 -19.69 10.00
CA LYS A 139 7.58 -19.17 8.61
C LYS A 139 8.48 -17.94 8.58
N PRO A 140 9.46 -17.86 7.66
CA PRO A 140 10.30 -16.67 7.53
C PRO A 140 9.50 -15.49 7.01
N LEU A 141 9.98 -14.27 7.30
CA LEU A 141 9.42 -13.07 6.69
C LEU A 141 9.77 -13.02 5.20
N PRO A 142 8.81 -12.70 4.32
CA PRO A 142 9.07 -12.49 2.90
C PRO A 142 10.08 -11.38 2.69
N LYS A 143 11.16 -11.67 1.97
CA LYS A 143 12.19 -10.70 1.59
C LYS A 143 11.70 -9.84 0.42
N VAL A 144 11.89 -8.54 0.52
CA VAL A 144 11.72 -7.60 -0.60
C VAL A 144 13.09 -7.38 -1.23
N LYS A 145 13.19 -7.61 -2.54
CA LYS A 145 14.44 -7.42 -3.26
C LYS A 145 14.75 -5.94 -3.40
N VAL A 146 15.89 -5.51 -2.90
CA VAL A 146 16.35 -4.13 -3.03
C VAL A 146 17.79 -4.10 -3.55
N ALA A 147 18.11 -3.04 -4.29
CA ALA A 147 19.43 -2.79 -4.84
C ALA A 147 19.82 -1.32 -4.66
N VAL A 148 21.10 -1.02 -4.77
CA VAL A 148 21.60 0.35 -4.84
C VAL A 148 21.84 0.67 -6.31
N GLU A 149 21.11 1.64 -6.84
CA GLU A 149 21.24 2.12 -8.22
C GLU A 149 21.58 3.62 -8.19
N GLY A 150 22.84 3.95 -8.49
CA GLY A 150 23.33 5.31 -8.40
C GLY A 150 23.16 5.88 -6.99
N ALA A 151 22.43 6.98 -6.87
CA ALA A 151 22.16 7.64 -5.58
C ALA A 151 20.97 7.09 -4.81
N TRP A 152 20.29 6.04 -5.30
CA TRP A 152 19.04 5.55 -4.74
C TRP A 152 19.12 4.10 -4.30
N ILE A 153 18.40 3.78 -3.24
CA ILE A 153 17.97 2.42 -2.93
C ILE A 153 16.64 2.21 -3.64
N VAL A 154 16.56 1.15 -4.43
CA VAL A 154 15.41 0.81 -5.26
C VAL A 154 14.88 -0.57 -4.93
N GLU A 155 13.59 -0.79 -5.17
CA GLU A 155 13.03 -2.14 -5.23
C GLU A 155 13.30 -2.72 -6.62
N ALA A 156 14.02 -3.86 -6.67
CA ALA A 156 14.47 -4.51 -7.90
C ALA A 156 13.38 -5.40 -8.54
#